data_c4e48b7622704d70a15509f5b5e746e7
#
_entry.id   c4e48b7622704d70a15509f5b5e746e7
#
_cell.length_a   1.000
_cell.length_b   1.000
_cell.length_c   1.000
_cell.angle_alpha   90.00
_cell.angle_beta   90.00
_cell.angle_gamma   90.00
#
_symmetry.space_group_name_H-M   'P 1'
#
loop_
_entity.id
_entity.type
_entity.pdbx_description
1 polymer ?
#
loop_
_entity_poly.entity_id
_entity_poly.type
_entity_poly.pdbx_seq_one_letter_code
_entity_poly.pdbx_strand_id
1 'polypeptide(L)'
;DIGGTVPGSAPANSTHIKEEGVLIDNFTIVSKGVFLEKEIYKLLSSGEHPARNIKQNIADLKAQVAAAEKGSQELMKIIKHYGLEVVHAYMSHVQDNAEESVRRILDVISDSSFTYKMDDGYQVSVTISVDKKKRSATIDFTGTSDQHPSNFNAPSAICHAAVLYVFRCLVDDNIPLNAGCLKPLKLIIPEHSMINPEYPAAVIAGNVETSQYIVDTLFGALGVVAASQGTMNNFTWGNDRIQNYETICGGSGASAEQNGCSAVHTHMTNSRLTDPEVLEWRFPVRLESLSIRNISGDDDMIIGLMPMHIF
;
A
#
# COMPACT_ATOMS: atom_id res chain seq x y z
N ASP A 1 0.54 -15.38 5.99
CA ASP A 1 0.46 -15.29 7.45
C ASP A 1 1.87 -15.39 8.04
N ILE A 2 2.30 -14.38 8.78
CA ILE A 2 3.59 -14.29 9.46
C ILE A 2 3.45 -14.36 10.99
N GLY A 3 2.33 -14.87 11.50
CA GLY A 3 2.01 -14.93 12.92
C GLY A 3 1.07 -13.82 13.36
N GLY A 4 1.22 -13.39 14.60
CA GLY A 4 0.33 -12.41 15.23
C GLY A 4 -0.82 -13.06 15.99
N THR A 5 -1.58 -12.24 16.69
CA THR A 5 -2.65 -12.68 17.61
C THR A 5 -3.84 -13.30 16.89
N VAL A 6 -4.04 -12.95 15.62
CA VAL A 6 -5.15 -13.48 14.81
C VAL A 6 -4.64 -14.15 13.52
N PRO A 7 -5.41 -15.09 12.99
CA PRO A 7 -5.21 -15.67 11.69
C PRO A 7 -5.16 -14.60 10.59
N GLY A 8 -4.28 -14.78 9.59
CA GLY A 8 -4.08 -13.80 8.52
C GLY A 8 -3.14 -12.65 8.86
N SER A 9 -2.62 -12.59 10.10
CA SER A 9 -1.69 -11.54 10.58
C SER A 9 -2.27 -10.12 10.49
N ALA A 10 -3.58 -9.96 10.59
CA ALA A 10 -4.26 -8.68 10.50
C ALA A 10 -5.20 -8.43 11.70
N PRO A 11 -4.66 -8.28 12.92
CA PRO A 11 -5.47 -8.00 14.12
C PRO A 11 -6.10 -6.61 14.02
N ALA A 12 -7.42 -6.53 14.25
CA ALA A 12 -8.16 -5.27 14.17
C ALA A 12 -7.82 -4.29 15.31
N ASN A 13 -7.34 -4.80 16.44
CA ASN A 13 -7.17 -4.02 17.67
C ASN A 13 -5.76 -4.13 18.27
N SER A 14 -4.73 -4.35 17.44
CA SER A 14 -3.35 -4.37 17.92
C SER A 14 -2.91 -3.00 18.42
N THR A 15 -2.09 -3.00 19.45
CA THR A 15 -1.48 -1.80 20.04
C THR A 15 0.04 -1.87 19.99
N HIS A 16 0.57 -3.05 19.71
CA HIS A 16 1.99 -3.32 19.67
C HIS A 16 2.34 -4.20 18.43
N ILE A 17 3.39 -3.88 17.73
CA ILE A 17 3.79 -4.56 16.49
C ILE A 17 4.00 -6.08 16.65
N LYS A 18 4.37 -6.57 17.84
CA LYS A 18 4.52 -8.01 18.11
C LYS A 18 3.20 -8.79 18.05
N GLU A 19 2.07 -8.09 18.20
CA GLU A 19 0.74 -8.69 18.05
C GLU A 19 0.41 -8.95 16.57
N GLU A 20 1.12 -8.29 15.65
CA GLU A 20 0.88 -8.32 14.19
C GLU A 20 1.70 -9.38 13.47
N GLY A 21 2.67 -9.99 14.15
CA GLY A 21 3.45 -11.10 13.60
C GLY A 21 4.92 -11.08 13.99
N VAL A 22 5.68 -11.95 13.34
CA VAL A 22 7.12 -12.04 13.52
C VAL A 22 7.80 -10.83 12.87
N LEU A 23 8.49 -10.03 13.69
CA LEU A 23 9.27 -8.89 13.19
C LEU A 23 10.57 -9.39 12.55
N ILE A 24 10.81 -9.00 11.30
CA ILE A 24 11.99 -9.35 10.53
C ILE A 24 12.83 -8.09 10.30
N ASP A 25 13.99 -8.02 10.92
CA ASP A 25 14.91 -6.90 10.79
C ASP A 25 16.14 -7.32 9.97
N ASN A 26 16.22 -6.86 8.72
CA ASN A 26 17.36 -7.03 7.80
C ASN A 26 17.94 -8.46 7.76
N PHE A 27 17.09 -9.48 7.77
CA PHE A 27 17.50 -10.86 7.82
C PHE A 27 18.01 -11.34 6.45
N THR A 28 19.21 -11.94 6.42
CA THR A 28 19.79 -12.50 5.19
C THR A 28 19.14 -13.83 4.86
N ILE A 29 18.40 -13.90 3.75
CA ILE A 29 17.73 -15.14 3.30
C ILE A 29 18.56 -15.98 2.34
N VAL A 30 19.52 -15.36 1.63
CA VAL A 30 20.50 -16.06 0.76
C VAL A 30 21.89 -15.58 1.09
N SER A 31 22.79 -16.50 1.37
CA SER A 31 24.21 -16.21 1.61
C SER A 31 25.08 -17.05 0.70
N LYS A 32 25.97 -16.42 -0.08
CA LYS A 32 26.87 -17.08 -1.03
C LYS A 32 26.17 -18.09 -1.96
N GLY A 33 24.99 -17.75 -2.43
CA GLY A 33 24.15 -18.60 -3.30
C GLY A 33 23.39 -19.71 -2.59
N VAL A 34 23.46 -19.80 -1.27
CA VAL A 34 22.73 -20.79 -0.46
C VAL A 34 21.54 -20.16 0.22
N PHE A 35 20.35 -20.71 0.00
CA PHE A 35 19.12 -20.30 0.67
C PHE A 35 19.11 -20.83 2.12
N LEU A 36 18.96 -19.94 3.10
CA LEU A 36 19.11 -20.22 4.53
C LEU A 36 17.79 -20.72 5.13
N GLU A 37 17.28 -21.86 4.65
CA GLU A 37 15.96 -22.38 5.00
C GLU A 37 15.79 -22.66 6.50
N LYS A 38 16.81 -23.22 7.15
CA LYS A 38 16.74 -23.57 8.57
C LYS A 38 16.68 -22.33 9.47
N GLU A 39 17.45 -21.31 9.12
CA GLU A 39 17.50 -20.05 9.83
C GLU A 39 16.19 -19.28 9.67
N ILE A 40 15.64 -19.27 8.45
CA ILE A 40 14.31 -18.69 8.15
C ILE A 40 13.23 -19.44 8.94
N TYR A 41 13.25 -20.77 8.94
CA TYR A 41 12.28 -21.55 9.71
C TYR A 41 12.35 -21.20 11.20
N LYS A 42 13.57 -21.10 11.76
CA LYS A 42 13.76 -20.72 13.16
C LYS A 42 13.23 -19.31 13.45
N LEU A 43 13.47 -18.36 12.55
CA LEU A 43 12.97 -16.99 12.68
C LEU A 43 11.44 -16.96 12.66
N LEU A 44 10.80 -17.58 11.67
CA LEU A 44 9.34 -17.58 11.52
C LEU A 44 8.62 -18.38 12.62
N SER A 45 9.31 -19.33 13.27
CA SER A 45 8.79 -20.07 14.43
C SER A 45 9.07 -19.40 15.76
N SER A 46 9.71 -18.22 15.76
CA SER A 46 10.04 -17.49 16.99
C SER A 46 8.94 -16.53 17.42
N GLY A 47 9.10 -16.01 18.64
CA GLY A 47 8.16 -15.04 19.22
C GLY A 47 6.95 -15.68 19.91
N GLU A 48 6.10 -14.84 20.45
CA GLU A 48 4.90 -15.25 21.20
C GLU A 48 3.80 -15.77 20.26
N HIS A 49 3.72 -15.17 19.06
CA HIS A 49 2.72 -15.48 18.03
C HIS A 49 3.44 -15.83 16.70
N PRO A 50 4.01 -17.05 16.58
CA PRO A 50 4.79 -17.44 15.41
C PRO A 50 3.93 -17.59 14.15
N ALA A 51 4.58 -17.62 12.99
CA ALA A 51 3.92 -17.88 11.71
C ALA A 51 3.24 -19.26 11.70
N ARG A 52 2.01 -19.32 11.18
CA ARG A 52 1.17 -20.55 11.23
C ARG A 52 1.47 -21.49 10.07
N ASN A 53 1.83 -20.96 8.90
CA ASN A 53 2.13 -21.76 7.71
C ASN A 53 3.54 -21.47 7.17
N ILE A 54 4.56 -21.83 7.95
CA ILE A 54 5.97 -21.58 7.60
C ILE A 54 6.39 -22.22 6.29
N LYS A 55 5.80 -23.39 5.93
CA LYS A 55 6.11 -24.03 4.65
C LYS A 55 5.71 -23.16 3.46
N GLN A 56 4.54 -22.54 3.53
CA GLN A 56 4.10 -21.60 2.50
C GLN A 56 4.98 -20.36 2.46
N ASN A 57 5.31 -19.76 3.62
CA ASN A 57 6.21 -18.62 3.69
C ASN A 57 7.58 -18.90 3.05
N ILE A 58 8.14 -20.10 3.31
CA ILE A 58 9.40 -20.51 2.69
C ILE A 58 9.26 -20.68 1.18
N ALA A 59 8.16 -21.24 0.70
CA ALA A 59 7.88 -21.36 -0.73
C ALA A 59 7.77 -20.00 -1.41
N ASP A 60 7.08 -19.05 -0.78
CA ASP A 60 6.92 -17.68 -1.26
C ASP A 60 8.28 -16.94 -1.30
N LEU A 61 9.10 -17.08 -0.26
CA LEU A 61 10.45 -16.50 -0.24
C LEU A 61 11.36 -17.12 -1.32
N LYS A 62 11.27 -18.42 -1.57
CA LYS A 62 11.99 -19.07 -2.68
C LYS A 62 11.54 -18.53 -4.04
N ALA A 63 10.24 -18.29 -4.22
CA ALA A 63 9.70 -17.69 -5.43
C ALA A 63 10.21 -16.26 -5.63
N GLN A 64 10.27 -15.45 -4.57
CA GLN A 64 10.86 -14.10 -4.62
C GLN A 64 12.34 -14.12 -4.98
N VAL A 65 13.13 -15.04 -4.39
CA VAL A 65 14.54 -15.23 -4.74
C VAL A 65 14.69 -15.64 -6.21
N ALA A 66 13.87 -16.57 -6.71
CA ALA A 66 13.89 -16.99 -8.10
C ALA A 66 13.53 -15.83 -9.05
N ALA A 67 12.57 -14.99 -8.69
CA ALA A 67 12.20 -13.79 -9.46
C ALA A 67 13.34 -12.76 -9.50
N ALA A 68 14.02 -12.52 -8.38
CA ALA A 68 15.18 -11.63 -8.30
C ALA A 68 16.35 -12.13 -9.14
N GLU A 69 16.64 -13.44 -9.08
CA GLU A 69 17.67 -14.10 -9.89
C GLU A 69 17.35 -13.98 -11.39
N LYS A 70 16.09 -14.24 -11.77
CA LYS A 70 15.65 -14.08 -13.16
C LYS A 70 15.79 -12.63 -13.64
N GLY A 71 15.42 -11.66 -12.83
CA GLY A 71 15.60 -10.23 -13.13
C GLY A 71 17.08 -9.88 -13.36
N SER A 72 17.96 -10.37 -12.48
CA SER A 72 19.40 -10.20 -12.62
C SER A 72 19.94 -10.78 -13.93
N GLN A 73 19.54 -12.00 -14.29
CA GLN A 73 19.93 -12.65 -15.53
C GLN A 73 19.47 -11.88 -16.77
N GLU A 74 18.23 -11.38 -16.78
CA GLU A 74 17.72 -10.58 -17.90
C GLU A 74 18.44 -9.24 -18.02
N LEU A 75 18.72 -8.57 -16.90
CA LEU A 75 19.53 -7.35 -16.89
C LEU A 75 20.94 -7.59 -17.45
N MET A 76 21.59 -8.70 -17.05
CA MET A 76 22.91 -9.06 -17.56
C MET A 76 22.90 -9.36 -19.08
N LYS A 77 21.81 -9.91 -19.62
CA LYS A 77 21.66 -10.07 -21.09
C LYS A 77 21.62 -8.71 -21.79
N ILE A 78 20.86 -7.76 -21.24
CA ILE A 78 20.76 -6.39 -21.76
C ILE A 78 22.14 -5.73 -21.72
N ILE A 79 22.85 -5.83 -20.59
CA ILE A 79 24.23 -5.29 -20.45
C ILE A 79 25.19 -5.92 -21.45
N LYS A 80 25.10 -7.23 -21.66
CA LYS A 80 25.95 -7.94 -22.64
C LYS A 80 25.68 -7.48 -24.07
N HIS A 81 24.43 -7.11 -24.38
CA HIS A 81 24.02 -6.69 -25.71
C HIS A 81 24.38 -5.22 -26.01
N TYR A 82 24.12 -4.32 -25.06
CA TYR A 82 24.25 -2.86 -25.27
C TYR A 82 25.49 -2.25 -24.59
N GLY A 83 26.14 -2.96 -23.69
CA GLY A 83 27.22 -2.43 -22.84
C GLY A 83 26.70 -1.78 -21.57
N LEU A 84 27.52 -1.83 -20.50
CA LEU A 84 27.16 -1.33 -19.18
C LEU A 84 26.90 0.18 -19.17
N GLU A 85 27.73 0.96 -19.86
CA GLU A 85 27.61 2.42 -19.92
C GLU A 85 26.27 2.85 -20.54
N VAL A 86 25.86 2.19 -21.64
CA VAL A 86 24.58 2.46 -22.29
C VAL A 86 23.43 2.14 -21.38
N VAL A 87 23.46 0.98 -20.71
CA VAL A 87 22.39 0.57 -19.77
C VAL A 87 22.27 1.55 -18.61
N HIS A 88 23.38 1.97 -18.01
CA HIS A 88 23.39 2.99 -16.95
C HIS A 88 22.83 4.34 -17.43
N ALA A 89 23.21 4.77 -18.64
CA ALA A 89 22.68 6.00 -19.21
C ALA A 89 21.15 5.94 -19.37
N TYR A 90 20.62 4.83 -19.90
CA TYR A 90 19.18 4.65 -20.06
C TYR A 90 18.43 4.53 -18.71
N MET A 91 19.02 3.89 -17.71
CA MET A 91 18.45 3.90 -16.35
C MET A 91 18.30 5.33 -15.80
N SER A 92 19.27 6.21 -16.06
CA SER A 92 19.19 7.62 -15.71
C SER A 92 18.13 8.34 -16.53
N HIS A 93 18.11 8.16 -17.84
CA HIS A 93 17.14 8.79 -18.74
C HIS A 93 15.68 8.43 -18.40
N VAL A 94 15.41 7.18 -18.00
CA VAL A 94 14.07 6.77 -17.55
C VAL A 94 13.65 7.54 -16.29
N GLN A 95 14.58 7.77 -15.35
CA GLN A 95 14.29 8.58 -14.17
C GLN A 95 14.15 10.08 -14.52
N ASP A 96 15.00 10.61 -15.39
CA ASP A 96 14.93 12.02 -15.81
C ASP A 96 13.63 12.31 -16.56
N ASN A 97 13.16 11.37 -17.39
CA ASN A 97 11.86 11.48 -18.07
C ASN A 97 10.70 11.49 -17.04
N ALA A 98 10.74 10.63 -16.03
CA ALA A 98 9.75 10.62 -14.98
C ALA A 98 9.78 11.91 -14.13
N GLU A 99 10.97 12.41 -13.80
CA GLU A 99 11.17 13.69 -13.12
C GLU A 99 10.56 14.84 -13.94
N GLU A 100 10.87 14.95 -15.24
CA GLU A 100 10.36 16.01 -16.10
C GLU A 100 8.83 15.93 -16.24
N SER A 101 8.26 14.73 -16.31
CA SER A 101 6.81 14.55 -16.36
C SER A 101 6.12 15.10 -15.09
N VAL A 102 6.70 14.88 -13.91
CA VAL A 102 6.19 15.47 -12.66
C VAL A 102 6.43 16.99 -12.63
N ARG A 103 7.56 17.50 -13.14
CA ARG A 103 7.80 18.94 -13.22
C ARG A 103 6.76 19.66 -14.08
N ARG A 104 6.26 19.02 -15.14
CA ARG A 104 5.14 19.58 -15.94
C ARG A 104 3.85 19.70 -15.12
N ILE A 105 3.58 18.76 -14.22
CA ILE A 105 2.44 18.89 -13.28
C ILE A 105 2.65 20.08 -12.33
N LEU A 106 3.88 20.27 -11.83
CA LEU A 106 4.20 21.40 -10.96
C LEU A 106 4.07 22.76 -11.66
N ASP A 107 4.10 22.82 -13.00
CA ASP A 107 3.86 24.06 -13.76
C ASP A 107 2.37 24.48 -13.66
N VAL A 108 1.44 23.56 -13.49
CA VAL A 108 0.00 23.83 -13.53
C VAL A 108 -0.66 23.86 -12.15
N ILE A 109 -0.20 23.08 -11.17
CA ILE A 109 -0.77 23.11 -9.81
C ILE A 109 -0.30 24.33 -9.02
N SER A 110 -1.04 24.69 -7.99
CA SER A 110 -0.76 25.84 -7.11
C SER A 110 -0.58 25.41 -5.67
N ASP A 111 -0.14 26.35 -4.82
CA ASP A 111 -0.10 26.15 -3.37
C ASP A 111 -1.50 25.78 -2.87
N SER A 112 -1.53 24.79 -2.00
CA SER A 112 -2.80 24.27 -1.48
C SER A 112 -2.60 23.57 -0.14
N SER A 113 -3.69 23.31 0.57
CA SER A 113 -3.65 22.55 1.80
C SER A 113 -4.98 21.84 2.03
N PHE A 114 -4.93 20.73 2.75
CA PHE A 114 -6.12 19.99 3.13
C PHE A 114 -5.87 19.21 4.43
N THR A 115 -6.92 19.01 5.21
CA THR A 115 -6.90 18.18 6.41
C THR A 115 -8.07 17.22 6.36
N TYR A 116 -7.76 15.94 6.37
CA TYR A 116 -8.73 14.86 6.47
C TYR A 116 -8.86 14.43 7.93
N LYS A 117 -10.07 14.44 8.46
CA LYS A 117 -10.37 13.97 9.83
C LYS A 117 -10.93 12.57 9.79
N MET A 118 -10.35 11.68 10.60
CA MET A 118 -10.83 10.33 10.82
C MET A 118 -11.97 10.31 11.84
N ASP A 119 -12.71 9.22 11.89
CA ASP A 119 -13.91 9.07 12.75
C ASP A 119 -13.59 9.17 14.25
N ASP A 120 -12.40 8.82 14.65
CA ASP A 120 -11.89 8.86 16.03
C ASP A 120 -11.30 10.24 16.42
N GLY A 121 -11.31 11.19 15.49
CA GLY A 121 -10.81 12.54 15.69
C GLY A 121 -9.33 12.74 15.35
N TYR A 122 -8.59 11.70 15.00
CA TYR A 122 -7.25 11.83 14.43
C TYR A 122 -7.34 12.44 13.03
N GLN A 123 -6.24 12.99 12.54
CA GLN A 123 -6.24 13.67 11.24
C GLN A 123 -4.92 13.50 10.50
N VAL A 124 -5.01 13.51 9.18
CA VAL A 124 -3.88 13.68 8.27
C VAL A 124 -3.99 15.06 7.64
N SER A 125 -2.93 15.86 7.77
CA SER A 125 -2.86 17.21 7.19
C SER A 125 -1.75 17.28 6.16
N VAL A 126 -1.96 18.03 5.08
CA VAL A 126 -0.93 18.32 4.08
C VAL A 126 -0.97 19.77 3.64
N THR A 127 0.18 20.35 3.45
CA THR A 127 0.40 21.65 2.77
C THR A 127 1.34 21.40 1.59
N ILE A 128 0.88 21.77 0.40
CA ILE A 128 1.66 21.69 -0.84
C ILE A 128 2.11 23.11 -1.19
N SER A 129 3.42 23.34 -1.25
CA SER A 129 4.01 24.63 -1.64
C SER A 129 4.87 24.46 -2.88
N VAL A 130 4.56 25.18 -3.95
CA VAL A 130 5.14 25.02 -5.28
C VAL A 130 6.11 26.15 -5.62
N ASP A 131 7.37 25.83 -5.85
CA ASP A 131 8.36 26.76 -6.40
C ASP A 131 8.33 26.68 -7.94
N LYS A 132 7.56 27.57 -8.58
CA LYS A 132 7.43 27.62 -10.04
C LYS A 132 8.75 27.88 -10.76
N LYS A 133 9.69 28.60 -10.14
CA LYS A 133 10.99 28.89 -10.76
C LYS A 133 11.89 27.67 -10.82
N LYS A 134 11.89 26.88 -9.73
CA LYS A 134 12.67 25.65 -9.64
C LYS A 134 11.88 24.43 -10.19
N ARG A 135 10.61 24.60 -10.45
CA ARG A 135 9.68 23.51 -10.83
C ARG A 135 9.77 22.36 -9.82
N SER A 136 9.67 22.70 -8.53
CA SER A 136 9.73 21.76 -7.41
C SER A 136 8.63 22.07 -6.41
N ALA A 137 8.27 21.11 -5.56
CA ALA A 137 7.30 21.32 -4.52
C ALA A 137 7.77 20.76 -3.17
N THR A 138 7.30 21.38 -2.10
CA THR A 138 7.39 20.81 -0.75
C THR A 138 6.01 20.28 -0.38
N ILE A 139 5.95 19.01 0.00
CA ILE A 139 4.78 18.31 0.49
C ILE A 139 4.98 18.14 1.99
N ASP A 140 4.35 19.01 2.76
CA ASP A 140 4.54 19.13 4.21
C ASP A 140 3.32 18.57 4.96
N PHE A 141 3.54 17.49 5.71
CA PHE A 141 2.51 16.83 6.53
C PHE A 141 2.46 17.35 7.98
N THR A 142 3.11 18.49 8.28
CA THR A 142 3.01 19.13 9.60
C THR A 142 1.56 19.46 9.92
N GLY A 143 1.11 19.11 11.13
CA GLY A 143 -0.29 19.19 11.56
C GLY A 143 -1.05 17.86 11.49
N THR A 144 -0.41 16.81 10.96
CA THR A 144 -0.90 15.43 11.14
C THR A 144 -0.81 15.06 12.62
N SER A 145 -1.78 14.29 13.11
CA SER A 145 -1.86 13.83 14.50
C SER A 145 -0.64 13.05 14.93
N ASP A 146 -0.35 13.10 16.24
CA ASP A 146 0.66 12.28 16.88
C ASP A 146 0.40 10.79 16.65
N GLN A 147 1.40 9.96 16.97
CA GLN A 147 1.30 8.51 16.89
C GLN A 147 0.00 8.00 17.52
N HIS A 148 -0.72 7.18 16.76
CA HIS A 148 -1.99 6.61 17.17
C HIS A 148 -1.78 5.49 18.20
N PRO A 149 -2.61 5.38 19.27
CA PRO A 149 -2.46 4.36 20.30
C PRO A 149 -2.80 2.94 19.80
N SER A 150 -3.53 2.81 18.70
CA SER A 150 -3.81 1.52 18.05
C SER A 150 -3.00 1.36 16.75
N ASN A 151 -3.44 0.53 15.84
CA ASN A 151 -2.70 0.11 14.65
C ASN A 151 -2.84 0.99 13.39
N PHE A 152 -3.46 2.16 13.48
CA PHE A 152 -3.61 3.11 12.37
C PHE A 152 -2.33 3.89 12.03
N ASN A 153 -1.18 3.48 12.58
CA ASN A 153 0.07 4.12 12.26
C ASN A 153 0.64 3.59 10.94
N ALA A 154 1.07 4.48 10.07
CA ALA A 154 1.71 4.15 8.81
C ALA A 154 3.20 4.46 8.86
N PRO A 155 4.12 3.50 8.66
CA PRO A 155 5.53 3.80 8.48
C PRO A 155 5.76 4.84 7.38
N SER A 156 6.77 5.69 7.51
CA SER A 156 7.04 6.80 6.57
C SER A 156 7.16 6.34 5.10
N ALA A 157 7.58 5.10 4.86
CA ALA A 157 7.61 4.51 3.53
C ALA A 157 6.23 4.48 2.86
N ILE A 158 5.15 4.31 3.62
CA ILE A 158 3.77 4.34 3.12
C ILE A 158 3.41 5.75 2.66
N CYS A 159 3.79 6.77 3.41
CA CYS A 159 3.60 8.17 3.02
C CYS A 159 4.34 8.48 1.71
N HIS A 160 5.60 8.06 1.57
CA HIS A 160 6.34 8.18 0.31
C HIS A 160 5.65 7.48 -0.85
N ALA A 161 5.15 6.27 -0.64
CA ALA A 161 4.44 5.51 -1.66
C ALA A 161 3.12 6.19 -2.08
N ALA A 162 2.36 6.75 -1.12
CA ALA A 162 1.12 7.48 -1.40
C ALA A 162 1.39 8.76 -2.21
N VAL A 163 2.41 9.54 -1.86
CA VAL A 163 2.82 10.72 -2.64
C VAL A 163 3.24 10.33 -4.05
N LEU A 164 4.07 9.29 -4.18
CA LEU A 164 4.50 8.76 -5.47
C LEU A 164 3.29 8.34 -6.33
N TYR A 165 2.34 7.63 -5.74
CA TYR A 165 1.10 7.22 -6.41
C TYR A 165 0.30 8.42 -6.92
N VAL A 166 0.02 9.40 -6.05
CA VAL A 166 -0.77 10.58 -6.39
C VAL A 166 -0.13 11.37 -7.54
N PHE A 167 1.15 11.71 -7.43
CA PHE A 167 1.83 12.45 -8.49
C PHE A 167 1.94 11.66 -9.79
N ARG A 168 2.07 10.32 -9.72
CA ARG A 168 2.03 9.47 -10.92
C ARG A 168 0.66 9.46 -11.58
N CYS A 169 -0.43 9.49 -10.81
CA CYS A 169 -1.80 9.59 -11.36
C CYS A 169 -2.05 10.89 -12.12
N LEU A 170 -1.39 11.98 -11.74
CA LEU A 170 -1.52 13.28 -12.41
C LEU A 170 -0.75 13.36 -13.74
N VAL A 171 0.18 12.45 -14.00
CA VAL A 171 0.97 12.45 -15.23
C VAL A 171 0.17 11.84 -16.37
N ASP A 172 -0.16 12.66 -17.35
CA ASP A 172 -0.82 12.25 -18.61
C ASP A 172 0.23 11.73 -19.62
N ASP A 173 0.93 10.67 -19.25
CA ASP A 173 1.92 10.00 -20.11
C ASP A 173 2.16 8.57 -19.63
N ASN A 174 2.53 7.68 -20.52
CA ASN A 174 2.84 6.29 -20.22
C ASN A 174 4.29 6.15 -19.76
N ILE A 175 4.59 6.66 -18.57
CA ILE A 175 5.91 6.51 -17.94
C ILE A 175 5.91 5.36 -16.93
N PRO A 176 7.01 4.62 -16.78
CA PRO A 176 7.14 3.65 -15.70
C PRO A 176 7.22 4.35 -14.35
N LEU A 177 6.56 3.79 -13.34
CA LEU A 177 6.67 4.25 -11.96
C LEU A 177 8.09 4.01 -11.46
N ASN A 178 8.80 5.07 -11.10
CA ASN A 178 10.17 5.00 -10.57
C ASN A 178 10.50 6.20 -9.67
N ALA A 179 11.67 6.16 -9.03
CA ALA A 179 12.13 7.19 -8.10
C ALA A 179 12.27 8.59 -8.74
N GLY A 180 12.36 8.71 -10.07
CA GLY A 180 12.38 9.99 -10.77
C GLY A 180 11.16 10.85 -10.48
N CYS A 181 9.99 10.23 -10.29
CA CYS A 181 8.76 10.96 -9.93
C CYS A 181 8.86 11.74 -8.62
N LEU A 182 9.69 11.31 -7.67
CA LEU A 182 9.88 11.98 -6.38
C LEU A 182 11.00 13.01 -6.37
N LYS A 183 11.91 13.03 -7.37
CA LYS A 183 13.06 13.94 -7.40
C LYS A 183 12.69 15.43 -7.24
N PRO A 184 11.62 15.95 -7.87
CA PRO A 184 11.24 17.36 -7.73
C PRO A 184 10.43 17.65 -6.44
N LEU A 185 10.16 16.65 -5.62
CA LEU A 185 9.32 16.74 -4.42
C LEU A 185 10.16 16.59 -3.15
N LYS A 186 10.05 17.58 -2.26
CA LYS A 186 10.60 17.50 -0.90
C LYS A 186 9.47 17.11 0.05
N LEU A 187 9.58 15.97 0.72
CA LEU A 187 8.62 15.54 1.73
C LEU A 187 9.11 15.97 3.12
N ILE A 188 8.18 16.50 3.91
CA ILE A 188 8.34 16.77 5.34
C ILE A 188 7.30 15.93 6.06
N ILE A 189 7.76 14.90 6.77
CA ILE A 189 6.93 13.96 7.50
C ILE A 189 7.29 14.09 8.97
N PRO A 190 6.37 14.55 9.84
CA PRO A 190 6.67 14.75 11.25
C PRO A 190 7.10 13.45 11.94
N GLU A 191 8.13 13.51 12.74
CA GLU A 191 8.52 12.41 13.63
C GLU A 191 7.44 12.19 14.70
N HIS A 192 7.31 10.98 15.20
CA HIS A 192 6.32 10.60 16.23
C HIS A 192 4.85 10.84 15.84
N SER A 193 4.59 11.02 14.55
CA SER A 193 3.22 11.15 14.03
C SER A 193 2.65 9.80 13.60
N MET A 194 1.34 9.74 13.40
CA MET A 194 0.67 8.53 12.90
C MET A 194 1.14 8.09 11.49
N ILE A 195 1.88 8.93 10.75
CA ILE A 195 2.46 8.61 9.44
C ILE A 195 3.99 8.47 9.48
N ASN A 196 4.56 8.51 10.67
CA ASN A 196 5.97 8.21 10.95
C ASN A 196 6.13 7.77 12.43
N PRO A 197 5.54 6.64 12.80
CA PRO A 197 5.52 6.16 14.19
C PRO A 197 6.88 5.59 14.60
N GLU A 198 7.09 5.54 15.90
CA GLU A 198 8.22 4.84 16.52
C GLU A 198 7.88 3.41 16.93
N TYR A 199 8.90 2.55 16.92
CA TYR A 199 8.81 1.24 17.55
C TYR A 199 8.48 1.40 19.06
N PRO A 200 7.56 0.64 19.62
CA PRO A 200 6.93 -0.59 19.10
C PRO A 200 5.47 -0.41 18.60
N ALA A 201 5.12 0.73 18.04
CA ALA A 201 3.76 1.00 17.58
C ALA A 201 3.24 -0.10 16.64
N ALA A 202 1.96 -0.43 16.79
CA ALA A 202 1.24 -1.27 15.84
C ALA A 202 1.00 -0.50 14.53
N VAL A 203 1.11 -1.17 13.37
CA VAL A 203 1.13 -0.52 12.05
C VAL A 203 0.31 -1.24 10.98
N ILE A 204 -0.42 -2.31 11.33
CA ILE A 204 -1.09 -3.14 10.31
C ILE A 204 -2.13 -2.35 9.51
N ALA A 205 -2.90 -1.48 10.15
CA ALA A 205 -3.88 -0.63 9.47
C ALA A 205 -3.24 0.54 8.70
N GLY A 206 -1.96 0.81 8.90
CA GLY A 206 -1.24 1.82 8.14
C GLY A 206 -1.26 1.58 6.63
N ASN A 207 -1.08 0.32 6.21
CA ASN A 207 -1.10 -0.06 4.79
C ASN A 207 -2.50 -0.08 4.19
N VAL A 208 -3.53 -0.35 4.98
CA VAL A 208 -4.86 -0.70 4.47
C VAL A 208 -5.92 0.37 4.78
N GLU A 209 -5.62 1.28 5.71
CA GLU A 209 -6.50 2.39 6.09
C GLU A 209 -5.79 3.74 5.94
N THR A 210 -4.74 3.99 6.73
CA THR A 210 -4.05 5.29 6.73
C THR A 210 -3.44 5.64 5.38
N SER A 211 -3.00 4.66 4.61
CA SER A 211 -2.53 4.88 3.24
C SER A 211 -3.60 5.49 2.33
N GLN A 212 -4.86 5.08 2.48
CA GLN A 212 -5.99 5.64 1.75
C GLN A 212 -6.27 7.08 2.19
N TYR A 213 -6.24 7.35 3.51
CA TYR A 213 -6.40 8.72 4.03
C TYR A 213 -5.31 9.67 3.54
N ILE A 214 -4.05 9.22 3.44
CA ILE A 214 -2.96 10.04 2.89
C ILE A 214 -3.25 10.41 1.43
N VAL A 215 -3.71 9.45 0.62
CA VAL A 215 -4.05 9.69 -0.79
C VAL A 215 -5.25 10.63 -0.92
N ASP A 216 -6.32 10.40 -0.17
CA ASP A 216 -7.51 11.27 -0.19
C ASP A 216 -7.16 12.69 0.30
N THR A 217 -6.26 12.82 1.29
CA THR A 217 -5.78 14.12 1.77
C THR A 217 -5.02 14.88 0.66
N LEU A 218 -4.16 14.18 -0.09
CA LEU A 218 -3.42 14.77 -1.21
C LEU A 218 -4.35 15.17 -2.36
N PHE A 219 -5.28 14.31 -2.75
CA PHE A 219 -6.25 14.65 -3.80
C PHE A 219 -7.20 15.76 -3.36
N GLY A 220 -7.59 15.80 -2.09
CA GLY A 220 -8.34 16.91 -1.51
C GLY A 220 -7.59 18.24 -1.58
N ALA A 221 -6.29 18.26 -1.26
CA ALA A 221 -5.45 19.45 -1.41
C ALA A 221 -5.33 19.90 -2.86
N LEU A 222 -5.19 18.96 -3.80
CA LEU A 222 -5.07 19.24 -5.23
C LEU A 222 -6.42 19.59 -5.88
N GLY A 223 -7.54 19.21 -5.26
CA GLY A 223 -8.89 19.49 -5.76
C GLY A 223 -9.25 18.76 -7.06
N VAL A 224 -8.66 17.57 -7.32
CA VAL A 224 -8.77 16.88 -8.61
C VAL A 224 -9.72 15.69 -8.59
N VAL A 225 -9.89 15.05 -7.45
CA VAL A 225 -10.77 13.88 -7.25
C VAL A 225 -11.46 14.01 -5.90
N ALA A 226 -12.74 13.68 -5.83
CA ALA A 226 -13.45 13.56 -4.57
C ALA A 226 -12.92 12.38 -3.76
N ALA A 227 -13.21 12.37 -2.46
CA ALA A 227 -12.78 11.28 -1.58
C ALA A 227 -13.27 9.91 -2.09
N SER A 228 -12.42 8.91 -1.92
CA SER A 228 -12.77 7.50 -2.14
C SER A 228 -13.54 6.94 -0.94
N GLN A 229 -13.71 5.63 -0.88
CA GLN A 229 -14.28 4.94 0.28
C GLN A 229 -13.47 5.10 1.58
N GLY A 230 -12.22 5.58 1.53
CA GLY A 230 -11.37 5.84 2.69
C GLY A 230 -10.77 4.61 3.37
N THR A 231 -11.05 3.42 2.88
CA THR A 231 -10.61 2.11 3.44
C THR A 231 -10.35 1.13 2.30
N MET A 232 -9.64 0.03 2.59
CA MET A 232 -9.55 -1.09 1.65
C MET A 232 -10.67 -2.13 1.85
N ASN A 233 -11.60 -1.91 2.80
CA ASN A 233 -12.67 -2.85 3.15
C ASN A 233 -12.15 -4.26 3.39
N ASN A 234 -11.18 -4.37 4.29
CA ASN A 234 -10.57 -5.65 4.60
C ASN A 234 -11.56 -6.59 5.28
N PHE A 235 -11.67 -7.78 4.74
CA PHE A 235 -12.55 -8.82 5.25
C PHE A 235 -11.75 -10.06 5.62
N THR A 236 -11.71 -10.34 6.92
CA THR A 236 -11.01 -11.48 7.50
C THR A 236 -12.01 -12.44 8.11
N TRP A 237 -11.93 -13.71 7.75
CA TRP A 237 -12.74 -14.76 8.34
C TRP A 237 -11.99 -16.10 8.38
N GLY A 238 -12.42 -16.97 9.26
CA GLY A 238 -11.80 -18.29 9.42
C GLY A 238 -12.12 -18.94 10.75
N ASN A 239 -11.41 -20.04 11.01
CA ASN A 239 -11.39 -20.75 12.27
C ASN A 239 -9.97 -21.29 12.52
N ASP A 240 -9.83 -22.27 13.42
CA ASP A 240 -8.55 -22.91 13.75
C ASP A 240 -7.90 -23.72 12.59
N ARG A 241 -8.63 -23.98 11.51
CA ARG A 241 -8.17 -24.80 10.38
C ARG A 241 -8.03 -24.05 9.07
N ILE A 242 -8.90 -23.09 8.82
CA ILE A 242 -8.97 -22.34 7.57
C ILE A 242 -9.02 -20.84 7.86
N GLN A 243 -8.44 -20.07 6.96
CA GLN A 243 -8.38 -18.62 7.09
C GLN A 243 -8.39 -17.99 5.72
N ASN A 244 -9.13 -16.91 5.58
CA ASN A 244 -9.14 -16.07 4.41
C ASN A 244 -9.04 -14.60 4.82
N TYR A 245 -8.30 -13.85 4.03
CA TYR A 245 -8.22 -12.40 4.08
C TYR A 245 -8.33 -11.88 2.66
N GLU A 246 -9.21 -10.92 2.45
CA GLU A 246 -9.37 -10.26 1.16
C GLU A 246 -9.84 -8.81 1.34
N THR A 247 -9.75 -8.04 0.27
CA THR A 247 -10.27 -6.69 0.21
C THR A 247 -11.52 -6.67 -0.65
N ILE A 248 -12.57 -6.03 -0.17
CA ILE A 248 -13.83 -5.86 -0.89
C ILE A 248 -13.82 -4.49 -1.53
N CYS A 249 -14.05 -4.42 -2.84
CA CYS A 249 -14.04 -3.12 -3.54
C CYS A 249 -15.24 -2.26 -3.14
N GLY A 250 -14.98 -0.97 -2.92
CA GLY A 250 -15.98 0.06 -2.65
C GLY A 250 -16.27 0.87 -3.89
N GLY A 251 -15.47 1.92 -4.11
CA GLY A 251 -15.63 2.79 -5.27
C GLY A 251 -14.62 3.95 -5.28
N SER A 252 -14.50 4.60 -6.42
CA SER A 252 -13.69 5.80 -6.60
C SER A 252 -14.55 7.06 -6.52
N GLY A 253 -13.99 8.13 -5.99
CA GLY A 253 -14.60 9.44 -6.02
C GLY A 253 -14.78 10.00 -7.45
N ALA A 254 -15.64 10.98 -7.60
CA ALA A 254 -15.85 11.70 -8.85
C ALA A 254 -14.67 12.65 -9.15
N SER A 255 -14.42 12.88 -10.43
CA SER A 255 -13.51 13.91 -10.91
C SER A 255 -14.31 15.05 -11.59
N ALA A 256 -13.62 16.08 -12.07
CA ALA A 256 -14.26 17.17 -12.81
C ALA A 256 -14.94 16.69 -14.12
N GLU A 257 -14.50 15.57 -14.67
CA GLU A 257 -14.95 15.09 -15.98
C GLU A 257 -15.76 13.80 -15.92
N GLN A 258 -15.73 13.07 -14.78
CA GLN A 258 -16.33 11.75 -14.66
C GLN A 258 -16.99 11.57 -13.29
N ASN A 259 -18.13 10.91 -13.27
CA ASN A 259 -18.75 10.44 -12.03
C ASN A 259 -17.88 9.41 -11.33
N GLY A 260 -18.07 9.24 -10.03
CA GLY A 260 -17.46 8.14 -9.27
C GLY A 260 -17.81 6.77 -9.85
N CYS A 261 -16.95 5.80 -9.64
CA CYS A 261 -17.12 4.44 -10.15
C CYS A 261 -17.35 3.48 -8.99
N SER A 262 -18.46 2.78 -9.01
CA SER A 262 -18.81 1.79 -7.98
C SER A 262 -18.10 0.47 -8.18
N ALA A 263 -17.85 -0.25 -7.08
CA ALA A 263 -17.32 -1.62 -7.09
C ALA A 263 -15.94 -1.75 -7.76
N VAL A 264 -15.06 -0.78 -7.55
CA VAL A 264 -13.66 -0.81 -7.98
C VAL A 264 -12.72 -0.65 -6.79
N HIS A 265 -11.58 -1.31 -6.85
CA HIS A 265 -10.48 -1.03 -5.94
C HIS A 265 -9.80 0.29 -6.32
N THR A 266 -9.44 1.09 -5.32
CA THR A 266 -8.88 2.43 -5.53
C THR A 266 -7.56 2.62 -4.82
N HIS A 267 -6.79 3.59 -5.28
CA HIS A 267 -5.59 4.14 -4.65
C HIS A 267 -4.56 3.07 -4.28
N MET A 268 -4.29 2.91 -2.98
CA MET A 268 -3.25 2.00 -2.48
C MET A 268 -3.67 0.53 -2.48
N THR A 269 -4.91 0.22 -2.86
CA THR A 269 -5.40 -1.16 -2.95
C THR A 269 -4.80 -1.87 -4.15
N ASN A 270 -3.94 -2.84 -3.92
CA ASN A 270 -3.24 -3.61 -4.96
C ASN A 270 -3.71 -5.08 -5.05
N SER A 271 -4.66 -5.48 -4.24
CA SER A 271 -5.28 -6.81 -4.24
C SER A 271 -6.56 -6.83 -5.06
N ARG A 272 -7.08 -8.03 -5.28
CA ARG A 272 -8.36 -8.26 -5.97
C ARG A 272 -9.28 -9.07 -5.08
N LEU A 273 -10.59 -8.93 -5.28
CA LEU A 273 -11.58 -9.80 -4.67
C LEU A 273 -11.41 -11.22 -5.21
N THR A 274 -11.52 -12.22 -4.34
CA THR A 274 -11.53 -13.62 -4.75
C THR A 274 -12.82 -13.90 -5.52
N ASP A 275 -12.69 -14.58 -6.67
CA ASP A 275 -13.83 -15.05 -7.41
C ASP A 275 -14.69 -16.00 -6.54
N PRO A 276 -16.01 -15.81 -6.49
CA PRO A 276 -16.90 -16.63 -5.65
C PRO A 276 -16.77 -18.13 -5.85
N GLU A 277 -16.64 -18.59 -7.10
CA GLU A 277 -16.49 -20.01 -7.40
C GLU A 277 -15.15 -20.55 -6.90
N VAL A 278 -14.07 -19.75 -7.04
CA VAL A 278 -12.74 -20.09 -6.52
C VAL A 278 -12.75 -20.17 -5.00
N LEU A 279 -13.50 -19.29 -4.33
CA LEU A 279 -13.63 -19.29 -2.88
C LEU A 279 -14.22 -20.62 -2.36
N GLU A 280 -15.29 -21.08 -2.99
CA GLU A 280 -15.96 -22.34 -2.63
C GLU A 280 -15.09 -23.58 -2.94
N TRP A 281 -14.22 -23.52 -3.94
CA TRP A 281 -13.29 -24.61 -4.21
C TRP A 281 -12.13 -24.66 -3.21
N ARG A 282 -11.72 -23.51 -2.72
CA ARG A 282 -10.57 -23.39 -1.79
C ARG A 282 -10.93 -23.69 -0.36
N PHE A 283 -12.15 -23.38 0.04
CA PHE A 283 -12.60 -23.43 1.42
C PHE A 283 -13.94 -24.18 1.54
N PRO A 284 -14.20 -24.88 2.64
CA PRO A 284 -15.50 -25.50 2.91
C PRO A 284 -16.54 -24.44 3.32
N VAL A 285 -16.83 -23.54 2.42
CA VAL A 285 -17.80 -22.45 2.58
C VAL A 285 -18.75 -22.43 1.40
N ARG A 286 -19.91 -21.84 1.60
CA ARG A 286 -20.86 -21.53 0.55
C ARG A 286 -21.13 -20.05 0.51
N LEU A 287 -20.99 -19.44 -0.64
CA LEU A 287 -21.34 -18.05 -0.85
C LEU A 287 -22.84 -17.96 -1.20
N GLU A 288 -23.63 -17.39 -0.29
CA GLU A 288 -25.09 -17.27 -0.50
C GLU A 288 -25.43 -16.19 -1.54
N SER A 289 -24.69 -15.07 -1.54
CA SER A 289 -24.87 -14.04 -2.55
C SER A 289 -23.65 -13.11 -2.66
N LEU A 290 -23.40 -12.63 -3.86
CA LEU A 290 -22.48 -11.55 -4.16
C LEU A 290 -23.21 -10.52 -5.03
N SER A 291 -23.33 -9.29 -4.58
CA SER A 291 -24.02 -8.24 -5.34
C SER A 291 -23.49 -6.86 -5.00
N ILE A 292 -23.67 -5.94 -5.92
CA ILE A 292 -23.48 -4.52 -5.66
C ILE A 292 -24.65 -4.04 -4.82
N ARG A 293 -24.37 -3.37 -3.69
CA ARG A 293 -25.39 -2.85 -2.81
C ARG A 293 -26.03 -1.61 -3.45
N ASN A 294 -27.28 -1.72 -3.85
CA ASN A 294 -28.06 -0.59 -4.31
C ASN A 294 -28.44 0.31 -3.14
N ILE A 295 -28.41 1.63 -3.35
CA ILE A 295 -28.88 2.64 -2.37
C ILE A 295 -27.97 2.74 -1.12
N SER A 296 -26.68 3.00 -1.30
CA SER A 296 -25.76 3.26 -0.18
C SER A 296 -25.05 4.61 -0.28
N GLY A 297 -25.75 5.65 -0.70
CA GLY A 297 -25.23 7.01 -0.84
C GLY A 297 -25.29 7.52 -2.27
N ASP A 298 -25.07 8.81 -2.44
CA ASP A 298 -24.95 9.43 -3.76
C ASP A 298 -23.68 8.94 -4.43
N ASP A 299 -23.83 8.02 -5.37
CA ASP A 299 -22.82 7.48 -6.30
C ASP A 299 -21.64 6.64 -5.73
N ASP A 300 -21.52 6.48 -4.43
CA ASP A 300 -20.56 5.57 -3.82
C ASP A 300 -21.23 4.25 -3.42
N MET A 301 -20.86 3.15 -4.07
CA MET A 301 -21.46 1.85 -3.75
C MET A 301 -20.48 0.93 -3.03
N ILE A 302 -20.95 0.38 -1.94
CA ILE A 302 -20.28 -0.68 -1.19
C ILE A 302 -20.76 -2.04 -1.72
N ILE A 303 -19.84 -2.94 -2.04
CA ILE A 303 -20.19 -4.35 -2.24
C ILE A 303 -20.52 -4.96 -0.87
N GLY A 304 -21.75 -5.40 -0.71
CA GLY A 304 -22.15 -6.19 0.44
C GLY A 304 -21.93 -7.68 0.17
N LEU A 305 -21.02 -8.33 0.88
CA LEU A 305 -21.05 -9.77 1.04
C LEU A 305 -22.15 -10.11 2.05
N MET A 306 -23.15 -10.87 1.63
CA MET A 306 -24.13 -11.46 2.54
C MET A 306 -23.52 -12.65 3.29
N PRO A 307 -24.04 -13.03 4.47
CA PRO A 307 -23.36 -13.94 5.38
C PRO A 307 -22.96 -15.24 4.71
N MET A 308 -21.71 -15.62 4.89
CA MET A 308 -21.22 -16.96 4.57
C MET A 308 -21.61 -17.90 5.72
N HIS A 309 -22.29 -18.99 5.42
CA HIS A 309 -22.42 -20.11 6.34
C HIS A 309 -21.15 -20.96 6.28
N ILE A 310 -20.37 -20.97 7.36
CA ILE A 310 -19.23 -21.85 7.55
C ILE A 310 -19.79 -23.16 8.13
N PHE A 311 -19.64 -24.25 7.42
CA PHE A 311 -20.04 -25.59 7.88
C PHE A 311 -18.93 -26.26 8.70
#